data_0d27e5cef6a23a625b962b1b6312df1b
#
_entry.id   0d27e5cef6a23a625b962b1b6312df1b
#
_cell.length_a   1.000
_cell.length_b   1.000
_cell.length_c   1.000
_cell.angle_alpha   90.00
_cell.angle_beta   90.00
_cell.angle_gamma   90.00
#
_symmetry.space_group_name_H-M   'P 1'
#
loop_
_entity.id
_entity.type
_entity.pdbx_description
1 polymer ?
#
loop_
_entity_poly.entity_id
_entity_poly.type
_entity_poly.pdbx_seq_one_letter_code
_entity_poly.pdbx_strand_id
1 'polypeptide(L)'
;MTTTIQRREIAGLEELRFHLEVEGEAVPALFYRADHAEGPQPLVIVQHPATSSKEDYFVADVARMWAKEGWVVGGLDAPMHGERAAFDPMGMLREPGRFAAASARFANELSAIIDFLASELPLDLGRLGYVGYSMGSMLGLRAVASDGRFKAAAFCLIGEGGLVGAATDPASPVQQLGGVAVRIVAKMQDEFFPKHATESLHAALPGEKDLVWLPGGHFEIGQDVITAAHQWIKRKL
;
A
#
# COMPACT_ATOMS: atom_id res chain seq x y z
N MET A 1 24.31 3.93 -10.11
CA MET A 1 24.30 5.26 -9.47
C MET A 1 23.91 5.08 -8.01
N THR A 2 24.51 5.84 -7.09
CA THR A 2 24.14 5.74 -5.67
C THR A 2 22.85 6.55 -5.46
N THR A 3 21.82 5.92 -4.97
CA THR A 3 20.57 6.59 -4.60
C THR A 3 20.84 7.51 -3.41
N THR A 4 20.40 8.77 -3.49
CA THR A 4 20.52 9.75 -2.40
C THR A 4 19.13 10.15 -1.91
N ILE A 5 18.91 10.08 -0.61
CA ILE A 5 17.70 10.60 0.01
C ILE A 5 17.82 12.12 0.13
N GLN A 6 16.89 12.86 -0.47
CA GLN A 6 16.68 14.27 -0.19
C GLN A 6 15.89 14.36 1.12
N ARG A 7 16.49 15.01 2.12
CA ARG A 7 15.89 15.16 3.46
C ARG A 7 15.47 16.60 3.66
N ARG A 8 14.24 16.81 4.10
CA ARG A 8 13.71 18.14 4.37
C ARG A 8 12.91 18.12 5.67
N GLU A 9 13.17 19.08 6.55
CA GLU A 9 12.36 19.28 7.75
C GLU A 9 11.07 20.04 7.41
N ILE A 10 9.92 19.50 7.83
CA ILE A 10 8.59 20.08 7.62
C ILE A 10 7.74 19.87 8.87
N ALA A 11 7.47 20.93 9.62
CA ALA A 11 6.54 20.91 10.76
C ALA A 11 6.83 19.81 11.80
N GLY A 12 8.11 19.61 12.17
CA GLY A 12 8.55 18.60 13.15
C GLY A 12 8.61 17.17 12.59
N LEU A 13 8.62 17.06 11.26
CA LEU A 13 8.81 15.83 10.54
C LEU A 13 10.00 15.94 9.60
N GLU A 14 10.68 14.84 9.38
CA GLU A 14 11.63 14.69 8.28
C GLU A 14 10.91 14.08 7.07
N GLU A 15 10.84 14.83 5.97
CA GLU A 15 10.44 14.35 4.66
C GLU A 15 11.63 13.67 3.99
N LEU A 16 11.42 12.47 3.47
CA LEU A 16 12.40 11.64 2.79
C LEU A 16 11.94 11.41 1.36
N ARG A 17 12.59 12.04 0.40
CA ARG A 17 12.27 11.94 -1.02
C ARG A 17 13.45 11.34 -1.77
N PHE A 18 13.19 10.33 -2.60
CA PHE A 18 14.24 9.69 -3.38
C PHE A 18 13.69 8.97 -4.61
N HIS A 19 14.59 8.64 -5.51
CA HIS A 19 14.33 7.74 -6.63
C HIS A 19 15.27 6.54 -6.48
N LEU A 20 14.71 5.35 -6.32
CA LEU A 20 15.48 4.12 -6.28
C LEU A 20 15.47 3.47 -7.67
N GLU A 21 16.65 3.14 -8.20
CA GLU A 21 16.71 2.40 -9.45
C GLU A 21 16.49 0.91 -9.19
N VAL A 22 15.41 0.36 -9.77
CA VAL A 22 15.04 -1.05 -9.64
C VAL A 22 14.79 -1.59 -11.04
N GLU A 23 15.52 -2.64 -11.42
CA GLU A 23 15.39 -3.30 -12.74
C GLU A 23 15.46 -2.32 -13.93
N GLY A 24 16.32 -1.28 -13.81
CA GLY A 24 16.56 -0.29 -14.87
C GLY A 24 15.52 0.83 -14.96
N GLU A 25 14.64 0.96 -13.99
CA GLU A 25 13.71 2.11 -13.88
C GLU A 25 13.83 2.81 -12.54
N ALA A 26 13.72 4.14 -12.58
CA ALA A 26 13.65 4.97 -11.39
C ALA A 26 12.27 4.87 -10.74
N VAL A 27 12.25 4.47 -9.48
CA VAL A 27 11.03 4.35 -8.65
C VAL A 27 10.96 5.53 -7.69
N PRO A 28 10.09 6.52 -7.92
CA PRO A 28 9.94 7.67 -7.03
C PRO A 28 9.25 7.27 -5.74
N ALA A 29 9.79 7.70 -4.61
CA ALA A 29 9.27 7.41 -3.28
C ALA A 29 9.25 8.65 -2.38
N LEU A 30 8.28 8.68 -1.48
CA LEU A 30 8.07 9.76 -0.52
C LEU A 30 7.66 9.18 0.83
N PHE A 31 8.47 9.45 1.86
CA PHE A 31 8.22 9.01 3.22
C PHE A 31 8.35 10.15 4.22
N TYR A 32 7.75 9.99 5.37
CA TYR A 32 7.84 10.90 6.50
C TYR A 32 8.13 10.14 7.78
N ARG A 33 8.89 10.77 8.69
CA ARG A 33 9.08 10.32 10.07
C ARG A 33 9.16 11.50 11.01
N ALA A 34 8.97 11.28 12.31
CA ALA A 34 9.24 12.33 13.28
C ALA A 34 10.75 12.65 13.31
N ASP A 35 11.10 13.92 13.33
CA ASP A 35 12.51 14.40 13.29
C ASP A 35 13.32 14.02 14.53
N HIS A 36 12.63 13.79 15.65
CA HIS A 36 13.20 13.44 16.96
C HIS A 36 12.95 11.99 17.38
N ALA A 37 12.52 11.12 16.43
CA ALA A 37 12.25 9.72 16.76
C ALA A 37 13.52 8.96 17.16
N GLU A 38 13.48 8.33 18.32
CA GLU A 38 14.57 7.52 18.86
C GLU A 38 14.31 6.02 18.66
N GLY A 39 15.37 5.28 18.35
CA GLY A 39 15.33 3.83 18.19
C GLY A 39 14.63 3.33 16.91
N PRO A 40 14.46 2.01 16.77
CA PRO A 40 13.86 1.39 15.61
C PRO A 40 12.35 1.68 15.50
N GLN A 41 11.93 2.20 14.35
CA GLN A 41 10.56 2.63 14.07
C GLN A 41 9.80 1.61 13.21
N PRO A 42 8.50 1.41 13.43
CA PRO A 42 7.64 0.69 12.48
C PRO A 42 7.66 1.37 11.10
N LEU A 43 7.56 0.59 10.03
CA LEU A 43 7.38 1.10 8.69
C LEU A 43 5.97 0.80 8.19
N VAL A 44 5.26 1.80 7.71
CA VAL A 44 3.93 1.65 7.12
C VAL A 44 3.94 2.18 5.68
N ILE A 45 3.64 1.31 4.76
CA ILE A 45 3.47 1.66 3.35
C ILE A 45 2.03 2.08 3.12
N VAL A 46 1.82 3.23 2.47
CA VAL A 46 0.51 3.73 2.05
C VAL A 46 0.51 3.89 0.54
N GLN A 47 -0.30 3.11 -0.15
CA GLN A 47 -0.28 3.04 -1.61
C GLN A 47 -1.54 3.64 -2.24
N HIS A 48 -1.31 4.54 -3.19
CA HIS A 48 -2.33 5.33 -3.88
C HIS A 48 -3.25 4.49 -4.79
N PRO A 49 -4.48 4.96 -5.07
CA PRO A 49 -5.36 4.37 -6.09
C PRO A 49 -4.90 4.72 -7.51
N ALA A 50 -5.62 4.22 -8.51
CA ALA A 50 -5.39 4.58 -9.92
C ALA A 50 -5.53 6.09 -10.16
N THR A 51 -4.81 6.60 -11.16
CA THR A 51 -4.77 8.01 -11.58
C THR A 51 -4.26 8.99 -10.52
N SER A 52 -3.60 8.49 -9.50
CA SER A 52 -3.07 9.22 -8.35
C SER A 52 -1.55 9.06 -8.25
N SER A 53 -0.96 9.51 -7.14
CA SER A 53 0.47 9.47 -6.87
C SER A 53 0.77 9.38 -5.38
N LYS A 54 2.05 9.20 -5.05
CA LYS A 54 2.55 9.31 -3.67
C LYS A 54 2.37 10.70 -3.04
N GLU A 55 2.12 11.73 -3.88
CA GLU A 55 1.93 13.13 -3.43
C GLU A 55 0.49 13.43 -3.00
N ASP A 56 -0.47 12.60 -3.38
CA ASP A 56 -1.88 12.87 -3.11
C ASP A 56 -2.21 12.78 -1.62
N TYR A 57 -3.26 13.48 -1.21
CA TYR A 57 -3.62 13.67 0.21
C TYR A 57 -3.78 12.35 0.99
N PHE A 58 -4.34 11.31 0.36
CA PHE A 58 -4.53 10.02 1.02
C PHE A 58 -3.23 9.20 1.13
N VAL A 59 -2.12 9.67 0.58
CA VAL A 59 -0.78 9.14 0.84
C VAL A 59 0.03 10.13 1.64
N ALA A 60 0.34 11.32 1.08
CA ALA A 60 1.26 12.27 1.68
C ALA A 60 0.72 12.90 2.99
N ASP A 61 -0.56 13.32 3.03
CA ASP A 61 -1.13 13.90 4.26
C ASP A 61 -1.34 12.83 5.32
N VAL A 62 -1.78 11.63 4.91
CA VAL A 62 -1.89 10.47 5.79
C VAL A 62 -0.53 10.11 6.38
N ALA A 63 0.51 10.06 5.56
CA ALA A 63 1.87 9.76 6.00
C ALA A 63 2.37 10.80 7.01
N ARG A 64 2.13 12.10 6.76
CA ARG A 64 2.46 13.17 7.71
C ARG A 64 1.72 13.05 9.04
N MET A 65 0.45 12.66 9.02
CA MET A 65 -0.31 12.46 10.25
C MET A 65 0.21 11.28 11.08
N TRP A 66 0.43 10.14 10.42
CA TRP A 66 0.81 8.92 11.12
C TRP A 66 2.28 8.90 11.54
N ALA A 67 3.15 9.60 10.83
CA ALA A 67 4.56 9.76 11.21
C ALA A 67 4.72 10.43 12.59
N LYS A 68 3.78 11.29 13.00
CA LYS A 68 3.75 11.90 14.33
C LYS A 68 3.52 10.89 15.47
N GLU A 69 3.09 9.69 15.14
CA GLU A 69 2.92 8.59 16.09
C GLU A 69 4.21 7.76 16.29
N GLY A 70 5.32 8.20 15.68
CA GLY A 70 6.62 7.54 15.78
C GLY A 70 6.86 6.46 14.73
N TRP A 71 6.10 6.47 13.64
CA TRP A 71 6.28 5.55 12.51
C TRP A 71 7.05 6.20 11.36
N VAL A 72 7.70 5.41 10.52
CA VAL A 72 8.09 5.82 9.18
C VAL A 72 6.94 5.47 8.24
N VAL A 73 6.38 6.45 7.55
CA VAL A 73 5.17 6.26 6.74
C VAL A 73 5.34 6.91 5.38
N GLY A 74 4.93 6.24 4.33
CA GLY A 74 4.93 6.80 2.99
C GLY A 74 4.60 5.78 1.92
N GLY A 75 4.86 6.13 0.67
CA GLY A 75 4.57 5.28 -0.48
C GLY A 75 5.45 5.60 -1.67
N LEU A 76 5.20 4.89 -2.75
CA LEU A 76 5.90 5.06 -4.02
C LEU A 76 4.90 5.28 -5.16
N ASP A 77 5.36 5.88 -6.24
CA ASP A 77 4.56 5.92 -7.47
C ASP A 77 4.52 4.52 -8.09
N ALA A 78 3.32 3.97 -8.19
CA ALA A 78 3.11 2.70 -8.86
C ALA A 78 3.53 2.77 -10.34
N PRO A 79 3.82 1.64 -11.02
CA PRO A 79 4.08 1.64 -12.44
C PRO A 79 3.02 2.44 -13.23
N MET A 80 3.47 3.29 -14.15
CA MET A 80 2.65 4.17 -14.99
C MET A 80 1.89 5.29 -14.24
N HIS A 81 2.21 5.58 -12.97
CA HIS A 81 1.56 6.62 -12.15
C HIS A 81 2.54 7.65 -11.60
N GLY A 82 2.02 8.77 -11.12
CA GLY A 82 2.82 9.85 -10.53
C GLY A 82 3.91 10.37 -11.48
N GLU A 83 5.14 10.45 -11.04
CA GLU A 83 6.30 10.85 -11.86
C GLU A 83 6.63 9.86 -12.98
N ARG A 84 6.09 8.64 -12.92
CA ARG A 84 6.21 7.57 -13.93
C ARG A 84 5.00 7.54 -14.87
N ALA A 85 4.14 8.57 -14.82
CA ALA A 85 2.89 8.60 -15.56
C ALA A 85 3.11 8.43 -17.07
N ALA A 86 2.47 7.43 -17.64
CA ALA A 86 2.35 7.26 -19.06
C ALA A 86 1.14 8.03 -19.59
N PHE A 87 1.02 8.13 -20.91
CA PHE A 87 -0.12 8.77 -21.58
C PHE A 87 -1.47 8.17 -21.16
N ASP A 88 -1.52 6.86 -20.83
CA ASP A 88 -2.72 6.17 -20.35
C ASP A 88 -2.44 5.40 -19.05
N PRO A 89 -2.56 6.05 -17.88
CA PRO A 89 -2.37 5.40 -16.59
C PRO A 89 -3.42 4.32 -16.30
N MET A 90 -4.60 4.39 -16.94
CA MET A 90 -5.63 3.36 -16.81
C MET A 90 -5.40 2.14 -17.71
N GLY A 91 -4.47 2.22 -18.68
CA GLY A 91 -4.17 1.13 -19.61
C GLY A 91 -3.74 -0.16 -18.90
N MET A 92 -3.05 -0.04 -17.78
CA MET A 92 -2.68 -1.16 -16.93
C MET A 92 -3.91 -1.93 -16.39
N LEU A 93 -4.98 -1.21 -16.04
CA LEU A 93 -6.19 -1.81 -15.45
C LEU A 93 -7.15 -2.42 -16.48
N ARG A 94 -6.97 -2.13 -17.77
CA ARG A 94 -7.82 -2.66 -18.85
C ARG A 94 -7.37 -4.02 -19.38
N GLU A 95 -6.10 -4.36 -19.19
CA GLU A 95 -5.50 -5.58 -19.74
C GLU A 95 -4.91 -6.45 -18.62
N PRO A 96 -5.48 -7.64 -18.34
CA PRO A 96 -5.01 -8.52 -17.26
C PRO A 96 -3.51 -8.85 -17.34
N GLY A 97 -2.96 -9.04 -18.54
CA GLY A 97 -1.53 -9.31 -18.71
C GLY A 97 -0.64 -8.13 -18.33
N ARG A 98 -1.05 -6.90 -18.64
CA ARG A 98 -0.33 -5.69 -18.21
C ARG A 98 -0.43 -5.48 -16.70
N PHE A 99 -1.60 -5.72 -16.15
CA PHE A 99 -1.77 -5.63 -14.70
C PHE A 99 -0.91 -6.66 -13.96
N ALA A 100 -0.88 -7.91 -14.43
CA ALA A 100 -0.06 -8.95 -13.83
C ALA A 100 1.44 -8.61 -13.85
N ALA A 101 1.93 -8.06 -14.98
CA ALA A 101 3.31 -7.61 -15.10
C ALA A 101 3.61 -6.42 -14.16
N ALA A 102 2.73 -5.42 -14.13
CA ALA A 102 2.87 -4.26 -13.24
C ALA A 102 2.80 -4.66 -11.77
N SER A 103 1.94 -5.61 -11.41
CA SER A 103 1.82 -6.13 -10.04
C SER A 103 3.07 -6.89 -9.60
N ALA A 104 3.66 -7.70 -10.49
CA ALA A 104 4.91 -8.39 -10.21
C ALA A 104 6.06 -7.38 -10.00
N ARG A 105 6.14 -6.40 -10.89
CA ARG A 105 7.13 -5.33 -10.82
C ARG A 105 6.97 -4.51 -9.53
N PHE A 106 5.76 -4.07 -9.21
CA PHE A 106 5.48 -3.33 -7.99
C PHE A 106 5.92 -4.09 -6.73
N ALA A 107 5.73 -5.41 -6.70
CA ALA A 107 6.17 -6.23 -5.56
C ALA A 107 7.70 -6.20 -5.40
N ASN A 108 8.47 -6.31 -6.51
CA ASN A 108 9.93 -6.22 -6.49
C ASN A 108 10.39 -4.81 -6.06
N GLU A 109 9.76 -3.78 -6.62
CA GLU A 109 10.06 -2.37 -6.31
C GLU A 109 9.80 -2.06 -4.83
N LEU A 110 8.67 -2.50 -4.30
CA LEU A 110 8.32 -2.28 -2.89
C LEU A 110 9.32 -2.98 -1.95
N SER A 111 9.68 -4.22 -2.24
CA SER A 111 10.68 -4.94 -1.45
C SER A 111 12.05 -4.23 -1.47
N ALA A 112 12.49 -3.77 -2.65
CA ALA A 112 13.74 -3.01 -2.78
C ALA A 112 13.70 -1.66 -2.03
N ILE A 113 12.57 -0.96 -2.05
CA ILE A 113 12.35 0.28 -1.28
C ILE A 113 12.45 0.01 0.23
N ILE A 114 11.87 -1.07 0.71
CA ILE A 114 11.95 -1.46 2.13
C ILE A 114 13.39 -1.75 2.52
N ASP A 115 14.13 -2.50 1.69
CA ASP A 115 15.54 -2.83 1.93
C ASP A 115 16.41 -1.57 1.94
N PHE A 116 16.19 -0.67 0.98
CA PHE A 116 16.89 0.60 0.92
C PHE A 116 16.61 1.47 2.17
N LEU A 117 15.34 1.62 2.55
CA LEU A 117 14.98 2.36 3.77
C LEU A 117 15.60 1.74 5.03
N ALA A 118 15.64 0.41 5.13
CA ALA A 118 16.26 -0.28 6.25
C ALA A 118 17.79 -0.10 6.33
N SER A 119 18.45 0.18 5.19
CA SER A 119 19.88 0.54 5.18
C SER A 119 20.16 1.99 5.60
N GLU A 120 19.17 2.89 5.46
CA GLU A 120 19.30 4.32 5.69
C GLU A 120 18.70 4.79 7.03
N LEU A 121 17.80 4.01 7.61
CA LEU A 121 17.01 4.36 8.79
C LEU A 121 16.98 3.22 9.81
N PRO A 122 16.89 3.53 11.10
CA PRO A 122 16.66 2.53 12.14
C PRO A 122 15.21 2.05 12.08
N LEU A 123 14.91 1.06 11.23
CA LEU A 123 13.59 0.48 11.10
C LEU A 123 13.42 -0.78 11.96
N ASP A 124 12.23 -0.98 12.51
CA ASP A 124 11.80 -2.25 13.07
C ASP A 124 11.00 -3.04 12.02
N LEU A 125 11.69 -3.85 11.24
CA LEU A 125 11.05 -4.69 10.21
C LEU A 125 10.17 -5.79 10.78
N GLY A 126 10.17 -6.01 12.10
CA GLY A 126 9.19 -6.84 12.80
C GLY A 126 7.81 -6.16 12.92
N ARG A 127 7.72 -4.86 12.63
CA ARG A 127 6.51 -4.04 12.64
C ARG A 127 6.33 -3.34 11.29
N LEU A 128 6.09 -4.13 10.24
CA LEU A 128 5.87 -3.65 8.88
C LEU A 128 4.38 -3.76 8.51
N GLY A 129 3.76 -2.64 8.13
CA GLY A 129 2.36 -2.53 7.75
C GLY A 129 2.16 -2.05 6.31
N TYR A 130 1.01 -2.40 5.74
CA TYR A 130 0.60 -1.97 4.40
C TYR A 130 -0.82 -1.43 4.42
N VAL A 131 -1.05 -0.32 3.73
CA VAL A 131 -2.38 0.21 3.43
C VAL A 131 -2.45 0.51 1.94
N GLY A 132 -3.43 -0.05 1.26
CA GLY A 132 -3.67 0.22 -0.15
C GLY A 132 -5.09 0.72 -0.40
N TYR A 133 -5.25 1.58 -1.40
CA TYR A 133 -6.55 2.08 -1.84
C TYR A 133 -6.82 1.62 -3.28
N SER A 134 -7.92 0.90 -3.54
CA SER A 134 -8.34 0.44 -4.87
C SER A 134 -7.19 -0.26 -5.62
N MET A 135 -6.65 0.31 -6.67
CA MET A 135 -5.47 -0.21 -7.38
C MET A 135 -4.31 -0.52 -6.42
N GLY A 136 -4.04 0.35 -5.44
CA GLY A 136 -3.03 0.11 -4.41
C GLY A 136 -3.32 -1.13 -3.57
N SER A 137 -4.59 -1.46 -3.32
CA SER A 137 -4.97 -2.74 -2.69
C SER A 137 -4.70 -3.93 -3.59
N MET A 138 -5.05 -3.84 -4.88
CA MET A 138 -4.83 -4.91 -5.84
C MET A 138 -3.34 -5.23 -6.04
N LEU A 139 -2.49 -4.20 -6.18
CA LEU A 139 -1.03 -4.34 -6.26
C LEU A 139 -0.47 -4.90 -4.94
N GLY A 140 -1.00 -4.41 -3.82
CA GLY A 140 -0.61 -4.78 -2.47
C GLY A 140 -0.87 -6.24 -2.12
N LEU A 141 -1.91 -6.87 -2.65
CA LEU A 141 -2.16 -8.30 -2.43
C LEU A 141 -0.93 -9.13 -2.79
N ARG A 142 -0.36 -8.91 -3.97
CA ARG A 142 0.83 -9.65 -4.41
C ARG A 142 2.08 -9.22 -3.64
N ALA A 143 2.29 -7.91 -3.47
CA ALA A 143 3.47 -7.40 -2.80
C ALA A 143 3.58 -7.86 -1.34
N VAL A 144 2.47 -7.78 -0.59
CA VAL A 144 2.40 -8.24 0.80
C VAL A 144 2.53 -9.77 0.91
N ALA A 145 1.93 -10.50 -0.03
CA ALA A 145 2.01 -11.97 -0.05
C ALA A 145 3.42 -12.48 -0.35
N SER A 146 4.16 -11.80 -1.26
CA SER A 146 5.51 -12.21 -1.66
C SER A 146 6.59 -11.76 -0.68
N ASP A 147 6.33 -10.75 0.14
CA ASP A 147 7.27 -10.23 1.14
C ASP A 147 6.86 -10.67 2.55
N GLY A 148 7.49 -11.69 3.08
CA GLY A 148 7.14 -12.29 4.36
C GLY A 148 7.36 -11.40 5.61
N ARG A 149 7.81 -10.15 5.44
CA ARG A 149 8.04 -9.20 6.54
C ARG A 149 6.77 -8.52 7.05
N PHE A 150 5.72 -8.40 6.22
CA PHE A 150 4.49 -7.73 6.61
C PHE A 150 3.76 -8.45 7.74
N LYS A 151 3.32 -7.69 8.75
CA LYS A 151 2.55 -8.17 9.90
C LYS A 151 1.07 -7.82 9.81
N ALA A 152 0.77 -6.67 9.20
CA ALA A 152 -0.60 -6.19 9.04
C ALA A 152 -0.81 -5.57 7.66
N ALA A 153 -2.00 -5.74 7.11
CA ALA A 153 -2.43 -5.04 5.91
C ALA A 153 -3.88 -4.55 6.04
N ALA A 154 -4.16 -3.37 5.48
CA ALA A 154 -5.51 -2.88 5.24
C ALA A 154 -5.69 -2.68 3.73
N PHE A 155 -6.53 -3.49 3.13
CA PHE A 155 -6.89 -3.39 1.72
C PHE A 155 -8.24 -2.67 1.61
N CYS A 156 -8.21 -1.45 1.11
CA CYS A 156 -9.39 -0.60 1.01
C CYS A 156 -9.95 -0.63 -0.42
N LEU A 157 -11.28 -0.75 -0.55
CA LEU A 157 -11.99 -0.69 -1.84
C LEU A 157 -11.55 -1.79 -2.80
N ILE A 158 -11.74 -3.05 -2.40
CA ILE A 158 -11.31 -4.24 -3.15
C ILE A 158 -12.32 -5.39 -2.99
N GLY A 159 -12.37 -6.22 -4.02
CA GLY A 159 -13.11 -7.47 -4.06
C GLY A 159 -12.44 -8.46 -5.02
N GLU A 160 -12.87 -9.71 -5.01
CA GLU A 160 -12.41 -10.71 -5.99
C GLU A 160 -13.00 -10.46 -7.38
N GLY A 161 -12.42 -11.13 -8.38
CA GLY A 161 -12.82 -11.03 -9.79
C GLY A 161 -11.99 -10.03 -10.57
N GLY A 162 -12.22 -9.92 -11.87
CA GLY A 162 -11.47 -9.06 -12.76
C GLY A 162 -9.95 -9.24 -12.64
N LEU A 163 -9.24 -8.18 -12.29
CA LEU A 163 -7.78 -8.18 -12.16
C LEU A 163 -7.27 -8.88 -10.88
N VAL A 164 -8.10 -8.99 -9.86
CA VAL A 164 -7.77 -9.72 -8.61
C VAL A 164 -7.84 -11.24 -8.83
N GLY A 165 -8.70 -11.68 -9.76
CA GLY A 165 -8.94 -13.09 -10.02
C GLY A 165 -9.78 -13.78 -8.93
N ALA A 166 -9.83 -15.10 -8.96
CA ALA A 166 -10.51 -15.90 -7.96
C ALA A 166 -9.65 -16.00 -6.68
N ALA A 167 -10.16 -15.49 -5.59
CA ALA A 167 -9.45 -15.45 -4.31
C ALA A 167 -9.20 -16.86 -3.72
N THR A 168 -10.02 -17.84 -4.10
CA THR A 168 -9.90 -19.25 -3.68
C THR A 168 -8.91 -20.06 -4.53
N ASP A 169 -8.39 -19.52 -5.63
CA ASP A 169 -7.36 -20.19 -6.41
C ASP A 169 -6.11 -20.41 -5.53
N PRO A 170 -5.58 -21.64 -5.40
CA PRO A 170 -4.36 -21.90 -4.63
C PRO A 170 -3.15 -21.09 -5.08
N ALA A 171 -3.09 -20.67 -6.35
CA ALA A 171 -2.06 -19.80 -6.89
C ALA A 171 -2.30 -18.31 -6.60
N SER A 172 -3.45 -17.94 -6.07
CA SER A 172 -3.78 -16.56 -5.73
C SER A 172 -2.86 -16.04 -4.62
N PRO A 173 -2.33 -14.80 -4.72
CA PRO A 173 -1.62 -14.15 -3.63
C PRO A 173 -2.43 -14.12 -2.32
N VAL A 174 -3.76 -14.11 -2.39
CA VAL A 174 -4.66 -14.15 -1.24
C VAL A 174 -4.37 -15.34 -0.33
N GLN A 175 -4.11 -16.52 -0.90
CA GLN A 175 -3.84 -17.75 -0.14
C GLN A 175 -2.48 -17.74 0.58
N GLN A 176 -1.60 -16.82 0.23
CA GLN A 176 -0.27 -16.68 0.83
C GLN A 176 -0.24 -15.68 2.01
N LEU A 177 -1.37 -15.03 2.32
CA LEU A 177 -1.48 -14.02 3.39
C LEU A 177 -1.67 -14.60 4.81
N GLY A 178 -1.49 -15.91 5.02
CA GLY A 178 -1.78 -16.57 6.30
C GLY A 178 -1.02 -16.05 7.52
N GLY A 179 0.15 -15.44 7.31
CA GLY A 179 0.96 -14.81 8.36
C GLY A 179 0.69 -13.32 8.58
N VAL A 180 -0.25 -12.73 7.83
CA VAL A 180 -0.55 -11.30 7.85
C VAL A 180 -1.94 -11.07 8.43
N ALA A 181 -2.07 -10.18 9.41
CA ALA A 181 -3.38 -9.73 9.89
C ALA A 181 -4.01 -8.78 8.87
N VAL A 182 -5.12 -9.18 8.22
CA VAL A 182 -5.72 -8.44 7.10
C VAL A 182 -7.05 -7.80 7.49
N ARG A 183 -7.22 -6.51 7.20
CA ARG A 183 -8.53 -5.86 7.18
C ARG A 183 -8.91 -5.48 5.76
N ILE A 184 -10.15 -5.77 5.37
CA ILE A 184 -10.77 -5.16 4.20
C ILE A 184 -11.65 -4.00 4.66
N VAL A 185 -11.47 -2.83 4.04
CA VAL A 185 -12.33 -1.65 4.23
C VAL A 185 -13.11 -1.44 2.95
N ALA A 186 -14.43 -1.62 2.99
CA ALA A 186 -15.31 -1.64 1.82
C ALA A 186 -16.39 -0.57 1.90
N LYS A 187 -16.88 -0.14 0.75
CA LYS A 187 -18.00 0.80 0.62
C LYS A 187 -19.29 0.06 0.25
N MET A 188 -20.41 0.46 0.87
CA MET A 188 -21.71 -0.21 0.67
C MET A 188 -22.27 -0.06 -0.73
N GLN A 189 -21.92 1.03 -1.43
CA GLN A 189 -22.35 1.36 -2.77
C GLN A 189 -21.18 1.38 -3.77
N ASP A 190 -20.17 0.54 -3.55
CA ASP A 190 -19.01 0.43 -4.44
C ASP A 190 -19.44 -0.03 -5.85
N GLU A 191 -19.18 0.79 -6.86
CA GLU A 191 -19.60 0.55 -8.24
C GLU A 191 -18.69 -0.45 -8.98
N PHE A 192 -17.46 -0.68 -8.47
CA PHE A 192 -16.49 -1.58 -9.07
C PHE A 192 -16.44 -2.95 -8.39
N PHE A 193 -16.59 -2.96 -7.07
CA PHE A 193 -16.53 -4.17 -6.26
C PHE A 193 -17.86 -4.40 -5.56
N PRO A 194 -18.81 -5.13 -6.18
CA PRO A 194 -20.10 -5.41 -5.57
C PRO A 194 -19.89 -6.21 -4.28
N LYS A 195 -20.85 -6.08 -3.36
CA LYS A 195 -20.77 -6.61 -2.00
C LYS A 195 -20.31 -8.08 -1.95
N HIS A 196 -20.90 -8.93 -2.80
CA HIS A 196 -20.53 -10.34 -2.84
C HIS A 196 -19.06 -10.58 -3.20
N ALA A 197 -18.46 -9.77 -4.08
CA ALA A 197 -17.05 -9.90 -4.47
C ALA A 197 -16.10 -9.57 -3.30
N THR A 198 -16.45 -8.57 -2.51
CA THR A 198 -15.70 -8.22 -1.28
C THR A 198 -15.87 -9.28 -0.19
N GLU A 199 -17.10 -9.78 0.01
CA GLU A 199 -17.38 -10.85 0.98
C GLU A 199 -16.67 -12.15 0.61
N SER A 200 -16.63 -12.49 -0.68
CA SER A 200 -15.92 -13.66 -1.19
C SER A 200 -14.41 -13.54 -0.97
N LEU A 201 -13.82 -12.38 -1.30
CA LEU A 201 -12.41 -12.10 -1.02
C LEU A 201 -12.11 -12.24 0.47
N HIS A 202 -12.93 -11.63 1.34
CA HIS A 202 -12.75 -11.73 2.78
C HIS A 202 -12.88 -13.18 3.28
N ALA A 203 -13.86 -13.94 2.77
CA ALA A 203 -14.04 -15.34 3.15
C ALA A 203 -12.80 -16.18 2.81
N ALA A 204 -12.18 -15.94 1.65
CA ALA A 204 -11.01 -16.66 1.15
C ALA A 204 -9.69 -16.33 1.86
N LEU A 205 -9.60 -15.19 2.55
CA LEU A 205 -8.38 -14.81 3.29
C LEU A 205 -8.07 -15.84 4.37
N PRO A 206 -6.84 -16.38 4.42
CA PRO A 206 -6.39 -17.21 5.53
C PRO A 206 -6.02 -16.35 6.75
N GLY A 207 -5.93 -16.96 7.92
CA GLY A 207 -5.41 -16.29 9.12
C GLY A 207 -6.35 -15.23 9.74
N GLU A 208 -5.77 -14.27 10.44
CA GLU A 208 -6.52 -13.21 11.11
C GLU A 208 -7.07 -12.20 10.12
N LYS A 209 -8.38 -12.00 10.12
CA LYS A 209 -9.05 -11.14 9.16
C LYS A 209 -10.21 -10.36 9.76
N ASP A 210 -10.50 -9.20 9.16
CA ASP A 210 -11.60 -8.32 9.55
C ASP A 210 -12.20 -7.64 8.30
N LEU A 211 -13.48 -7.29 8.35
CA LEU A 211 -14.20 -6.61 7.28
C LEU A 211 -15.03 -5.48 7.84
N VAL A 212 -14.78 -4.27 7.34
CA VAL A 212 -15.52 -3.06 7.72
C VAL A 212 -16.27 -2.52 6.52
N TRP A 213 -17.59 -2.34 6.67
CA TRP A 213 -18.43 -1.69 5.69
C TRP A 213 -18.68 -0.23 6.06
N LEU A 214 -18.43 0.66 5.13
CA LEU A 214 -18.64 2.10 5.26
C LEU A 214 -19.67 2.58 4.22
N PRO A 215 -20.44 3.62 4.52
CA PRO A 215 -21.35 4.21 3.53
C PRO A 215 -20.58 4.85 2.38
N GLY A 216 -21.24 5.03 1.22
CA GLY A 216 -20.66 5.69 0.04
C GLY A 216 -20.21 4.74 -1.05
N GLY A 217 -19.69 5.31 -2.14
CA GLY A 217 -19.23 4.65 -3.35
C GLY A 217 -17.70 4.52 -3.42
N HIS A 218 -17.21 3.93 -4.51
CA HIS A 218 -15.79 3.61 -4.71
C HIS A 218 -14.87 4.82 -4.63
N PHE A 219 -15.29 5.95 -5.17
CA PHE A 219 -14.45 7.15 -5.23
C PHE A 219 -14.46 7.98 -3.94
N GLU A 220 -15.22 7.57 -2.94
CA GLU A 220 -15.32 8.28 -1.65
C GLU A 220 -14.26 7.78 -0.66
N ILE A 221 -12.98 8.04 -0.97
CA ILE A 221 -11.86 7.76 -0.06
C ILE A 221 -11.76 8.93 0.93
N GLY A 222 -12.64 8.91 1.92
CA GLY A 222 -12.69 9.94 2.95
C GLY A 222 -11.94 9.56 4.23
N GLN A 223 -12.09 10.43 5.24
CA GLN A 223 -11.49 10.24 6.56
C GLN A 223 -11.96 8.93 7.24
N ASP A 224 -13.15 8.46 6.93
CA ASP A 224 -13.72 7.20 7.44
C ASP A 224 -12.88 5.99 7.00
N VAL A 225 -12.52 5.91 5.71
CA VAL A 225 -11.66 4.85 5.15
C VAL A 225 -10.26 4.92 5.77
N ILE A 226 -9.67 6.12 5.81
CA ILE A 226 -8.34 6.36 6.38
C ILE A 226 -8.30 5.95 7.85
N THR A 227 -9.32 6.34 8.63
CA THR A 227 -9.41 6.01 10.06
C THR A 227 -9.58 4.51 10.28
N ALA A 228 -10.41 3.84 9.48
CA ALA A 228 -10.60 2.39 9.59
C ALA A 228 -9.30 1.62 9.30
N ALA A 229 -8.55 2.03 8.29
CA ALA A 229 -7.24 1.46 7.97
C ALA A 229 -6.23 1.72 9.10
N HIS A 230 -6.11 2.97 9.57
CA HIS A 230 -5.21 3.37 10.65
C HIS A 230 -5.43 2.57 11.93
N GLN A 231 -6.68 2.47 12.39
CA GLN A 231 -7.03 1.73 13.61
C GLN A 231 -6.61 0.26 13.56
N TRP A 232 -6.64 -0.34 12.35
CA TRP A 232 -6.19 -1.71 12.17
C TRP A 232 -4.68 -1.81 12.29
N ILE A 233 -3.96 -1.01 11.51
CA ILE A 233 -2.49 -1.01 11.50
C ILE A 233 -1.97 -0.72 12.92
N LYS A 234 -2.49 0.31 13.59
CA LYS A 234 -2.08 0.69 14.95
C LYS A 234 -2.29 -0.42 15.99
N ARG A 235 -3.32 -1.24 15.81
CA ARG A 235 -3.61 -2.36 16.73
C ARG A 235 -2.70 -3.57 16.48
N LYS A 236 -2.11 -3.67 15.28
CA LYS A 236 -1.36 -4.84 14.83
C LYS A 236 0.15 -4.65 14.79
N LEU A 237 0.62 -3.42 14.80
CA LEU A 237 2.03 -3.05 14.90
C LEU A 237 2.39 -2.55 16.31
#